data_f1ce2208f2bc3d610ad861b4c1d4dca9
#
_entry.id   f1ce2208f2bc3d610ad861b4c1d4dca9
#
_cell.length_a   1.000
_cell.length_b   1.000
_cell.length_c   1.000
_cell.angle_alpha   90.00
_cell.angle_beta   90.00
_cell.angle_gamma   90.00
#
_symmetry.space_group_name_H-M   'P 1'
#
loop_
_entity.id
_entity.type
_entity.pdbx_description
1 polymer ?
#
loop_
_entity_poly.entity_id
_entity_poly.type
_entity_poly.pdbx_seq_one_letter_code
_entity_poly.pdbx_strand_id
1 'polypeptide(L)'
;QPTAAIALDREEISELPHFGDDLYRAINVLPGTSGGDFSARFAVRGGLYDETLVTLDDQELMEPFHLKDFQGIFSIIDPEAIGGVELTPGGFTAKYGDRMTGVLDMVTRSPKATRAGIGISLTTAWANAGGLFSGGKGSWLASARRGYLDFILKAVADDDDDGAPPSPRYWDAFGK
;
A
#
# COMPACT_ATOMS: atom_id res chain seq x y z
N GLN A 1 -5.63 25.67 -13.93
CA GLN A 1 -6.70 24.77 -13.46
C GLN A 1 -6.00 23.62 -12.74
N PRO A 2 -6.41 23.25 -11.53
CA PRO A 2 -5.86 22.05 -10.92
C PRO A 2 -6.16 20.88 -11.85
N THR A 3 -5.15 20.05 -12.06
CA THR A 3 -5.33 18.77 -12.76
C THR A 3 -6.31 17.96 -11.93
N ALA A 4 -7.30 17.33 -12.57
CA ALA A 4 -8.31 16.57 -11.84
C ALA A 4 -7.64 15.51 -10.97
N ALA A 5 -7.75 15.64 -9.67
CA ALA A 5 -7.35 14.62 -8.73
C ALA A 5 -8.31 13.42 -8.86
N ILE A 6 -7.78 12.22 -8.70
CA ILE A 6 -8.57 10.99 -8.64
C ILE A 6 -8.63 10.61 -7.17
N ALA A 7 -9.80 10.74 -6.58
CA ALA A 7 -10.02 10.33 -5.19
C ALA A 7 -10.79 9.01 -5.18
N LEU A 8 -10.33 8.09 -4.35
CA LEU A 8 -10.96 6.80 -4.11
C LEU A 8 -11.23 6.66 -2.61
N ASP A 9 -12.43 6.28 -2.29
CA ASP A 9 -12.77 5.87 -0.94
C ASP A 9 -12.42 4.40 -0.67
N ARG A 10 -12.64 3.95 0.56
CA ARG A 10 -12.33 2.58 0.97
C ARG A 10 -13.08 1.52 0.16
N GLU A 11 -14.36 1.77 -0.15
CA GLU A 11 -15.19 0.81 -0.88
C GLU A 11 -14.69 0.68 -2.31
N GLU A 12 -14.43 1.81 -2.95
CA GLU A 12 -13.85 1.86 -4.30
C GLU A 12 -12.48 1.18 -4.36
N ILE A 13 -11.59 1.41 -3.35
CA ILE A 13 -10.29 0.74 -3.27
C ILE A 13 -10.45 -0.78 -3.18
N SER A 14 -11.40 -1.27 -2.38
CA SER A 14 -11.62 -2.71 -2.19
C SER A 14 -12.20 -3.41 -3.42
N GLU A 15 -12.84 -2.66 -4.31
CA GLU A 15 -13.41 -3.17 -5.56
C GLU A 15 -12.40 -3.19 -6.73
N LEU A 16 -11.28 -2.48 -6.59
CA LEU A 16 -10.25 -2.48 -7.63
C LEU A 16 -9.56 -3.85 -7.71
N PRO A 17 -9.37 -4.38 -8.91
CA PRO A 17 -8.63 -5.62 -9.09
C PRO A 17 -7.16 -5.42 -8.76
N HIS A 18 -6.65 -6.17 -7.80
CA HIS A 18 -5.24 -6.12 -7.42
C HIS A 18 -4.73 -7.50 -7.01
N PHE A 19 -3.49 -7.79 -7.37
CA PHE A 19 -2.84 -9.03 -6.98
C PHE A 19 -2.21 -8.89 -5.59
N GLY A 20 -2.49 -9.84 -4.70
CA GLY A 20 -1.84 -9.96 -3.40
C GLY A 20 -2.26 -8.90 -2.37
N ASP A 21 -3.47 -8.37 -2.47
CA ASP A 21 -4.01 -7.34 -1.56
C ASP A 21 -3.05 -6.15 -1.40
N ASP A 22 -2.50 -5.66 -2.52
CA ASP A 22 -1.54 -4.56 -2.53
C ASP A 22 -2.16 -3.27 -3.09
N LEU A 23 -2.17 -2.22 -2.27
CA LEU A 23 -2.78 -0.93 -2.59
C LEU A 23 -2.16 -0.29 -3.84
N TYR A 24 -0.84 -0.37 -4.01
CA TYR A 24 -0.19 0.29 -5.14
C TYR A 24 -0.48 -0.42 -6.46
N ARG A 25 -0.73 -1.72 -6.42
CA ARG A 25 -1.21 -2.44 -7.60
C ARG A 25 -2.64 -2.05 -7.96
N ALA A 26 -3.49 -1.77 -6.97
CA ALA A 26 -4.80 -1.19 -7.22
C ALA A 26 -4.69 0.19 -7.89
N ILE A 27 -3.71 1.00 -7.50
CA ILE A 27 -3.47 2.32 -8.10
C ILE A 27 -3.00 2.21 -9.56
N ASN A 28 -2.30 1.15 -9.93
CA ASN A 28 -1.80 0.95 -11.31
C ASN A 28 -2.91 0.85 -12.37
N VAL A 29 -4.15 0.63 -11.99
CA VAL A 29 -5.29 0.62 -12.93
C VAL A 29 -5.91 1.99 -13.14
N LEU A 30 -5.46 3.02 -12.40
CA LEU A 30 -5.99 4.37 -12.52
C LEU A 30 -5.48 5.09 -13.78
N PRO A 31 -6.27 5.99 -14.37
CA PRO A 31 -5.83 6.78 -15.50
C PRO A 31 -4.57 7.60 -15.20
N GLY A 32 -3.57 7.50 -16.06
CA GLY A 32 -2.31 8.23 -15.92
C GLY A 32 -1.27 7.55 -15.04
N THR A 33 -1.55 6.36 -14.56
CA THR A 33 -0.59 5.50 -13.88
C THR A 33 -0.10 4.39 -14.79
N SER A 34 1.05 3.86 -14.48
CA SER A 34 1.60 2.66 -15.12
C SER A 34 2.46 1.90 -14.12
N GLY A 35 2.42 0.59 -14.18
CA GLY A 35 3.21 -0.30 -13.34
C GLY A 35 3.36 -1.67 -13.98
N GLY A 36 4.25 -2.47 -13.41
CA GLY A 36 4.43 -3.87 -13.85
C GLY A 36 3.51 -4.80 -13.09
N ASP A 37 3.15 -5.92 -13.71
CA ASP A 37 2.30 -6.95 -13.08
C ASP A 37 2.95 -7.55 -11.82
N PHE A 38 4.28 -7.56 -11.78
CA PHE A 38 5.06 -8.17 -10.70
C PHE A 38 5.47 -7.18 -9.61
N SER A 39 5.71 -5.92 -9.94
CA SER A 39 6.15 -4.87 -9.03
C SER A 39 4.98 -4.12 -8.42
N ALA A 40 5.07 -3.75 -7.15
CA ALA A 40 4.18 -2.78 -6.54
C ALA A 40 4.57 -1.32 -6.87
N ARG A 41 5.72 -1.10 -7.48
CA ARG A 41 6.14 0.23 -7.93
C ARG A 41 5.21 0.69 -9.06
N PHE A 42 4.75 1.91 -8.94
CA PHE A 42 3.93 2.57 -9.95
C PHE A 42 4.62 3.85 -10.42
N ALA A 43 4.33 4.24 -11.62
CA ALA A 43 4.77 5.49 -12.20
C ALA A 43 3.56 6.33 -12.59
N VAL A 44 3.70 7.65 -12.51
CA VAL A 44 2.65 8.59 -12.89
C VAL A 44 3.12 9.37 -14.12
N ARG A 45 2.26 9.43 -15.15
CA ARG A 45 2.53 10.14 -16.39
C ARG A 45 3.86 9.77 -17.08
N GLY A 46 4.26 8.52 -16.97
CA GLY A 46 5.49 8.03 -17.60
C GLY A 46 6.78 8.46 -16.92
N GLY A 47 6.72 9.03 -15.73
CA GLY A 47 7.89 9.32 -14.90
C GLY A 47 8.42 8.07 -14.19
N LEU A 48 9.37 8.27 -13.28
CA LEU A 48 9.90 7.21 -12.45
C LEU A 48 9.10 7.11 -11.14
N TYR A 49 9.16 5.95 -10.49
CA TYR A 49 8.42 5.70 -9.25
C TYR A 49 8.90 6.61 -8.10
N ASP A 50 10.16 7.01 -8.08
CA ASP A 50 10.78 7.89 -7.09
C ASP A 50 10.51 9.38 -7.33
N GLU A 51 9.95 9.74 -8.49
CA GLU A 51 9.51 11.09 -8.81
C GLU A 51 8.10 11.41 -8.31
N THR A 52 7.38 10.41 -7.82
CA THR A 52 6.04 10.56 -7.24
C THR A 52 6.15 10.71 -5.72
N LEU A 53 5.55 11.75 -5.17
CA LEU A 53 5.40 11.89 -3.72
C LEU A 53 4.34 10.92 -3.22
N VAL A 54 4.68 10.14 -2.22
CA VAL A 54 3.74 9.28 -1.52
C VAL A 54 3.64 9.75 -0.07
N THR A 55 2.42 10.03 0.38
CA THR A 55 2.16 10.44 1.77
C THR A 55 1.13 9.54 2.44
N LEU A 56 1.23 9.41 3.74
CA LEU A 56 0.24 8.76 4.60
C LEU A 56 -0.01 9.67 5.81
N ASP A 57 -1.25 10.14 5.97
CA ASP A 57 -1.64 11.09 7.02
C ASP A 57 -0.67 12.31 7.07
N ASP A 58 -0.40 12.92 5.91
CA ASP A 58 0.56 14.03 5.72
C ASP A 58 2.06 13.69 5.99
N GLN A 59 2.40 12.44 6.28
CA GLN A 59 3.80 12.01 6.42
C GLN A 59 4.33 11.45 5.11
N GLU A 60 5.46 11.96 4.65
CA GLU A 60 6.13 11.43 3.46
C GLU A 60 6.69 10.04 3.70
N LEU A 61 6.42 9.12 2.78
CA LEU A 61 6.98 7.78 2.73
C LEU A 61 8.08 7.72 1.67
N MET A 62 9.33 7.61 2.11
CA MET A 62 10.47 7.71 1.19
C MET A 62 10.69 6.46 0.34
N GLU A 63 10.57 5.27 0.90
CA GLU A 63 10.69 3.99 0.19
C GLU A 63 9.57 3.04 0.64
N PRO A 64 8.33 3.25 0.16
CA PRO A 64 7.18 2.55 0.70
C PRO A 64 7.00 1.12 0.14
N PHE A 65 8.11 0.40 -0.05
CA PHE A 65 8.14 -0.93 -0.66
C PHE A 65 8.97 -1.92 0.14
N HIS A 66 8.45 -3.14 0.23
CA HIS A 66 9.23 -4.30 0.66
C HIS A 66 9.98 -4.94 -0.51
N LEU A 67 11.03 -5.68 -0.18
CA LEU A 67 11.80 -6.45 -1.15
C LEU A 67 12.31 -5.57 -2.31
N LYS A 68 12.89 -4.43 -1.98
CA LYS A 68 13.37 -3.47 -2.98
C LYS A 68 14.41 -4.06 -3.93
N ASP A 69 15.24 -4.98 -3.47
CA ASP A 69 16.22 -5.71 -4.28
C ASP A 69 15.56 -6.69 -5.26
N PHE A 70 14.28 -7.00 -5.05
CA PHE A 70 13.41 -7.78 -5.92
C PHE A 70 12.33 -6.89 -6.56
N GLN A 71 12.67 -5.70 -7.02
CA GLN A 71 11.80 -4.76 -7.70
C GLN A 71 10.63 -4.19 -6.86
N GLY A 72 10.71 -4.26 -5.53
CA GLY A 72 9.63 -3.74 -4.68
C GLY A 72 8.30 -4.47 -4.91
N ILE A 73 8.27 -5.77 -4.67
CA ILE A 73 7.11 -6.63 -4.98
C ILE A 73 5.88 -6.25 -4.18
N PHE A 74 6.03 -5.76 -2.95
CA PHE A 74 4.91 -5.40 -2.09
C PHE A 74 5.08 -4.01 -1.51
N SER A 75 3.95 -3.30 -1.35
CA SER A 75 3.90 -2.06 -0.58
C SER A 75 4.01 -2.34 0.92
N ILE A 76 4.51 -1.36 1.67
CA ILE A 76 4.46 -1.39 3.15
C ILE A 76 3.07 -1.05 3.69
N ILE A 77 2.14 -0.66 2.83
CA ILE A 77 0.81 -0.20 3.21
C ILE A 77 -0.14 -1.39 3.34
N ASP A 78 -0.79 -1.48 4.49
CA ASP A 78 -1.92 -2.38 4.69
C ASP A 78 -3.20 -1.72 4.13
N PRO A 79 -3.79 -2.24 3.04
CA PRO A 79 -5.01 -1.67 2.47
C PRO A 79 -6.15 -1.58 3.48
N GLU A 80 -6.19 -2.50 4.45
CA GLU A 80 -7.19 -2.52 5.51
C GLU A 80 -7.09 -1.34 6.49
N ALA A 81 -5.92 -0.70 6.57
CA ALA A 81 -5.70 0.49 7.38
C ALA A 81 -6.11 1.78 6.66
N ILE A 82 -6.29 1.74 5.33
CA ILE A 82 -6.55 2.92 4.51
C ILE A 82 -8.05 3.26 4.49
N GLY A 83 -8.33 4.54 4.62
CA GLY A 83 -9.68 5.12 4.54
C GLY A 83 -9.97 5.83 3.23
N GLY A 84 -8.93 6.26 2.53
CA GLY A 84 -9.04 6.90 1.24
C GLY A 84 -7.68 7.20 0.61
N VAL A 85 -7.69 7.39 -0.69
CA VAL A 85 -6.52 7.69 -1.50
C VAL A 85 -6.87 8.82 -2.46
N GLU A 86 -5.98 9.77 -2.62
CA GLU A 86 -6.06 10.81 -3.64
C GLU A 86 -4.79 10.82 -4.49
N LEU A 87 -4.95 10.58 -5.78
CA LEU A 87 -3.86 10.70 -6.75
C LEU A 87 -4.01 12.00 -7.53
N THR A 88 -3.04 12.88 -7.43
CA THR A 88 -2.92 14.12 -8.21
C THR A 88 -1.81 13.96 -9.25
N PRO A 89 -2.14 13.65 -10.51
CA PRO A 89 -1.15 13.44 -11.56
C PRO A 89 -0.67 14.79 -12.14
N GLY A 90 0.17 15.50 -11.42
CA GLY A 90 0.72 16.82 -11.80
C GLY A 90 -0.21 17.98 -11.49
N GLY A 91 0.30 19.20 -11.62
CA GLY A 91 -0.45 20.41 -11.30
C GLY A 91 -0.75 20.59 -9.81
N PHE A 92 -0.02 19.92 -8.96
CA PHE A 92 -0.11 20.02 -7.50
C PHE A 92 0.38 21.40 -6.99
N THR A 93 -0.09 21.76 -5.81
CA THR A 93 0.22 23.04 -5.18
C THR A 93 1.67 23.09 -4.69
N ALA A 94 2.18 24.30 -4.38
CA ALA A 94 3.52 24.51 -3.84
C ALA A 94 3.77 23.80 -2.48
N LYS A 95 2.74 23.29 -1.81
CA LYS A 95 2.86 22.41 -0.64
C LYS A 95 3.71 21.17 -0.97
N TYR A 96 3.63 20.67 -2.18
CA TYR A 96 4.30 19.46 -2.65
C TYR A 96 5.47 19.80 -3.58
N GLY A 97 6.44 20.56 -3.06
CA GLY A 97 7.68 20.90 -3.78
C GLY A 97 8.56 19.68 -4.07
N ASP A 98 9.51 19.84 -4.97
CA ASP A 98 10.55 18.85 -5.30
C ASP A 98 10.01 17.50 -5.80
N ARG A 99 8.86 17.52 -6.51
CA ARG A 99 8.26 16.35 -7.16
C ARG A 99 7.92 16.67 -8.60
N MET A 100 8.06 15.68 -9.49
CA MET A 100 7.99 15.91 -10.93
C MET A 100 6.74 15.33 -11.57
N THR A 101 6.21 14.21 -11.08
CA THR A 101 5.19 13.45 -11.81
C THR A 101 3.83 13.44 -11.14
N GLY A 102 3.75 13.27 -9.84
CA GLY A 102 2.48 13.22 -9.13
C GLY A 102 2.60 13.19 -7.62
N VAL A 103 1.45 13.28 -6.97
CA VAL A 103 1.28 13.13 -5.53
C VAL A 103 0.24 12.06 -5.28
N LEU A 104 0.60 11.03 -4.51
CA LEU A 104 -0.30 10.04 -3.95
C LEU A 104 -0.47 10.34 -2.47
N ASP A 105 -1.61 10.87 -2.09
CA ASP A 105 -1.95 11.16 -0.70
C ASP A 105 -2.92 10.11 -0.18
N MET A 106 -2.55 9.49 0.93
CA MET A 106 -3.32 8.43 1.58
C MET A 106 -3.72 8.88 2.97
N VAL A 107 -4.93 8.56 3.36
CA VAL A 107 -5.41 8.80 4.72
C VAL A 107 -5.79 7.48 5.37
N THR A 108 -5.41 7.31 6.62
CA THR A 108 -5.83 6.14 7.37
C THR A 108 -7.29 6.26 7.80
N ARG A 109 -7.95 5.12 7.91
CA ARG A 109 -9.34 5.08 8.38
C ARG A 109 -9.47 5.58 9.81
N SER A 110 -10.59 6.21 10.10
CA SER A 110 -10.99 6.58 11.46
C SER A 110 -12.16 5.68 11.89
N PRO A 111 -11.93 4.67 12.74
CA PRO A 111 -12.97 3.76 13.18
C PRO A 111 -14.09 4.51 13.92
N LYS A 112 -15.35 4.24 13.53
CA LYS A 112 -16.54 4.81 14.20
C LYS A 112 -17.14 3.87 15.26
N ALA A 113 -16.66 2.64 15.30
CA ALA A 113 -17.06 1.62 16.26
C ALA A 113 -15.90 0.65 16.49
N THR A 114 -15.89 -0.04 17.62
CA THR A 114 -14.89 -1.07 17.89
C THR A 114 -15.10 -2.25 16.95
N ARG A 115 -14.10 -2.56 16.18
CA ARG A 115 -14.07 -3.70 15.24
C ARG A 115 -12.68 -4.30 15.22
N ALA A 116 -12.62 -5.61 14.99
CA ALA A 116 -11.38 -6.32 14.72
C ALA A 116 -11.61 -7.24 13.50
N GLY A 117 -10.55 -7.47 12.77
CA GLY A 117 -10.54 -8.34 11.60
C GLY A 117 -9.23 -9.09 11.50
N ILE A 118 -9.31 -10.29 10.96
CA ILE A 118 -8.17 -11.09 10.55
C ILE A 118 -8.43 -11.62 9.16
N GLY A 119 -7.39 -11.78 8.38
CA GLY A 119 -7.51 -12.35 7.05
C GLY A 119 -6.21 -12.97 6.59
N ILE A 120 -6.34 -13.75 5.55
CA ILE A 120 -5.24 -14.39 4.86
C ILE A 120 -5.50 -14.31 3.36
N SER A 121 -4.50 -13.92 2.61
CA SER A 121 -4.51 -13.92 1.15
C SER A 121 -3.53 -14.95 0.62
N LEU A 122 -3.26 -14.94 -0.67
CA LEU A 122 -2.27 -15.85 -1.26
C LEU A 122 -0.85 -15.62 -0.73
N THR A 123 -0.51 -14.39 -0.38
CA THR A 123 0.89 -14.01 -0.04
C THR A 123 1.03 -13.42 1.35
N THR A 124 -0.07 -13.01 1.99
CA THR A 124 -0.06 -12.26 3.25
C THR A 124 -1.10 -12.76 4.24
N ALA A 125 -0.77 -12.67 5.52
CA ALA A 125 -1.73 -12.75 6.61
C ALA A 125 -1.76 -11.41 7.33
N TRP A 126 -2.94 -10.95 7.72
CA TRP A 126 -3.11 -9.67 8.39
C TRP A 126 -4.08 -9.76 9.57
N ALA A 127 -3.91 -8.85 10.50
CA ALA A 127 -4.82 -8.62 11.60
C ALA A 127 -4.96 -7.12 11.83
N ASN A 128 -6.16 -6.63 12.04
CA ASN A 128 -6.39 -5.24 12.38
C ASN A 128 -7.45 -5.11 13.46
N ALA A 129 -7.38 -4.02 14.20
CA ALA A 129 -8.39 -3.64 15.18
C ALA A 129 -8.48 -2.12 15.24
N GLY A 130 -9.63 -1.62 15.61
CA GLY A 130 -9.82 -0.20 15.80
C GLY A 130 -11.09 0.10 16.56
N GLY A 131 -11.20 1.28 17.12
CA GLY A 131 -12.36 1.65 17.90
C GLY A 131 -12.32 3.08 18.41
N LEU A 132 -13.31 3.42 19.20
CA LEU A 132 -13.40 4.71 19.87
C LEU A 132 -12.90 4.61 21.31
N PHE A 133 -12.34 5.69 21.82
CA PHE A 133 -12.00 5.83 23.22
C PHE A 133 -12.59 7.12 23.81
N SER A 134 -12.56 7.24 25.13
CA SER A 134 -13.05 8.42 25.86
C SER A 134 -14.47 8.86 25.48
N GLY A 135 -15.38 7.89 25.30
CA GLY A 135 -16.78 8.21 24.97
C GLY A 135 -16.97 8.81 23.57
N GLY A 136 -16.10 8.47 22.62
CA GLY A 136 -16.16 8.95 21.24
C GLY A 136 -15.33 10.21 20.96
N LYS A 137 -14.52 10.65 21.92
CA LYS A 137 -13.65 11.83 21.75
C LYS A 137 -12.43 11.56 20.88
N GLY A 138 -12.11 10.29 20.63
CA GLY A 138 -11.02 9.90 19.76
C GLY A 138 -11.22 8.49 19.23
N SER A 139 -10.42 8.13 18.27
CA SER A 139 -10.37 6.79 17.70
C SER A 139 -8.94 6.27 17.71
N TRP A 140 -8.82 4.96 17.69
CA TRP A 140 -7.54 4.27 17.56
C TRP A 140 -7.64 3.23 16.45
N LEU A 141 -6.53 2.95 15.82
CA LEU A 141 -6.37 1.93 14.81
C LEU A 141 -5.04 1.21 15.04
N ALA A 142 -5.05 -0.10 14.95
CA ALA A 142 -3.87 -0.93 14.94
C ALA A 142 -3.99 -1.94 13.80
N SER A 143 -2.90 -2.19 13.10
CA SER A 143 -2.80 -3.16 12.02
C SER A 143 -1.44 -3.85 12.09
N ALA A 144 -1.43 -5.14 11.79
CA ALA A 144 -0.23 -5.92 11.62
C ALA A 144 -0.40 -6.86 10.43
N ARG A 145 0.66 -6.98 9.62
CA ARG A 145 0.67 -7.82 8.42
C ARG A 145 1.98 -8.59 8.32
N ARG A 146 1.91 -9.83 7.84
CA ARG A 146 3.06 -10.64 7.50
C ARG A 146 2.95 -11.19 6.08
N GLY A 147 3.98 -10.95 5.26
CA GLY A 147 4.18 -11.68 4.02
C GLY A 147 4.85 -13.02 4.28
N TYR A 148 4.32 -14.08 3.70
CA TYR A 148 4.82 -15.45 3.89
C TYR A 148 5.21 -16.15 2.57
N LEU A 149 5.68 -15.37 1.61
CA LEU A 149 6.17 -15.91 0.34
C LEU A 149 7.30 -16.93 0.53
N ASP A 150 8.05 -16.81 1.64
CA ASP A 150 9.08 -17.77 2.06
C ASP A 150 8.53 -19.19 2.25
N PHE A 151 7.31 -19.34 2.77
CA PHE A 151 6.68 -20.65 2.91
C PHE A 151 6.25 -21.24 1.56
N ILE A 152 5.72 -20.39 0.68
CA ILE A 152 5.25 -20.80 -0.64
C ILE A 152 6.44 -21.26 -1.48
N LEU A 153 7.50 -20.47 -1.52
CA LEU A 153 8.69 -20.80 -2.29
C LEU A 153 9.36 -22.07 -1.78
N LYS A 154 9.42 -22.30 -0.47
CA LYS A 154 9.92 -23.56 0.10
C LYS A 154 9.05 -24.76 -0.23
N ALA A 155 7.74 -24.58 -0.33
CA ALA A 155 6.83 -25.67 -0.66
C ALA A 155 6.85 -26.07 -2.15
N VAL A 156 7.34 -25.18 -3.01
CA VAL A 156 7.42 -25.38 -4.48
C VAL A 156 8.85 -25.70 -4.93
N ALA A 157 9.86 -25.39 -4.12
CA ALA A 157 11.25 -25.73 -4.43
C ALA A 157 11.44 -27.25 -4.42
N ASP A 158 11.99 -27.78 -5.50
CA ASP A 158 12.40 -29.18 -5.55
C ASP A 158 13.59 -29.43 -4.60
N ASP A 159 13.58 -30.58 -3.91
CA ASP A 159 14.62 -30.98 -2.98
C ASP A 159 16.00 -31.21 -3.65
N ASP A 160 16.05 -31.23 -4.99
CA ASP A 160 17.24 -31.47 -5.78
C ASP A 160 18.04 -30.19 -6.17
N ASP A 161 17.59 -29.01 -5.75
CA ASP A 161 18.28 -27.75 -6.07
C ASP A 161 19.32 -27.45 -4.98
N ASP A 162 20.61 -27.54 -5.33
CA ASP A 162 21.78 -27.30 -4.43
C ASP A 162 21.84 -25.87 -3.85
N GLY A 163 20.88 -25.01 -4.16
CA GLY A 163 20.73 -23.65 -3.65
C GLY A 163 19.53 -23.49 -2.72
N ALA A 164 19.74 -22.97 -1.50
CA ALA A 164 18.62 -22.61 -0.65
C ALA A 164 17.73 -21.58 -1.38
N PRO A 165 16.44 -21.83 -1.56
CA PRO A 165 15.56 -20.88 -2.24
C PRO A 165 15.54 -19.54 -1.50
N PRO A 166 15.43 -18.41 -2.22
CA PRO A 166 15.28 -17.11 -1.58
C PRO A 166 14.06 -17.15 -0.64
N SER A 167 14.24 -16.65 0.57
CA SER A 167 13.20 -16.68 1.61
C SER A 167 12.70 -15.26 1.91
N PRO A 168 12.04 -14.60 0.96
CA PRO A 168 11.55 -13.25 1.12
C PRO A 168 10.42 -13.23 2.15
N ARG A 169 10.62 -12.47 3.22
CA ARG A 169 9.64 -12.28 4.29
C ARG A 169 9.65 -10.84 4.73
N TYR A 170 8.49 -10.35 5.10
CA TYR A 170 8.36 -9.00 5.64
C TYR A 170 7.27 -8.94 6.70
N TRP A 171 7.32 -7.88 7.50
CA TRP A 171 6.34 -7.57 8.52
C TRP A 171 6.03 -6.09 8.47
N ASP A 172 4.78 -5.76 8.63
CA ASP A 172 4.31 -4.40 8.82
C ASP A 172 3.54 -4.31 10.11
N ALA A 173 3.68 -3.20 10.78
CA ALA A 173 2.84 -2.85 11.91
C ALA A 173 2.55 -1.35 11.86
N PHE A 174 1.31 -0.99 12.07
CA PHE A 174 0.85 0.38 12.08
C PHE A 174 -0.04 0.62 13.30
N GLY A 175 0.07 1.80 13.89
CA GLY A 175 -0.79 2.24 14.99
C GLY A 175 -1.03 3.74 14.95
N LYS A 176 -2.24 4.15 15.26
CA LYS A 176 -2.67 5.55 15.33
C LYS A 176 -3.61 5.77 16.49
#